data_cc8af47fb9aed942e865ce6c05f58843
#
_entry.id   cc8af47fb9aed942e865ce6c05f58843
#
_cell.length_a   1.000
_cell.length_b   1.000
_cell.length_c   1.000
_cell.angle_alpha   90.00
_cell.angle_beta   90.00
_cell.angle_gamma   90.00
#
_symmetry.space_group_name_H-M   'P 1'
#
loop_
_entity.id
_entity.type
_entity.pdbx_description
1 polymer ?
#
loop_
_entity_poly.entity_id
_entity_poly.type
_entity_poly.pdbx_seq_one_letter_code
_entity_poly.pdbx_strand_id
1 'polypeptide(L)'
;SQMQLSDVAKGKVLYFRLQSLMSPQIVSTLGKLLINHLNFLAGTAHRGNELAKDAKLVPTYVDEFASFACPEFADLISKARSAGIALHFSHQSIGDLVELPGFLNRITDNSATKIVLRI
;
A
#
# COMPACT_ATOMS: atom_id res chain seq x y z
N SER A 1 -24.00 2.61 9.07
CA SER A 1 -23.01 3.60 8.65
C SER A 1 -22.03 2.98 7.65
N GLN A 2 -21.93 3.57 6.49
CA GLN A 2 -20.99 3.10 5.48
C GLN A 2 -19.59 3.62 5.81
N MET A 3 -18.61 2.70 5.88
CA MET A 3 -17.21 3.05 6.00
C MET A 3 -16.64 3.36 4.61
N GLN A 4 -15.94 4.49 4.51
CA GLN A 4 -15.22 4.88 3.31
C GLN A 4 -13.72 4.90 3.60
N LEU A 5 -12.90 4.55 2.60
CA LEU A 5 -11.44 4.58 2.76
C LEU A 5 -10.95 6.00 3.10
N SER A 6 -11.60 7.03 2.59
CA SER A 6 -11.31 8.43 2.93
C SER A 6 -11.54 8.79 4.41
N ASP A 7 -12.27 7.97 5.16
CA ASP A 7 -12.48 8.19 6.61
C ASP A 7 -11.18 8.08 7.42
N VAL A 8 -10.15 7.43 6.87
CA VAL A 8 -8.83 7.38 7.48
C VAL A 8 -8.23 8.77 7.64
N ALA A 9 -8.47 9.67 6.70
CA ALA A 9 -8.03 11.07 6.79
C ALA A 9 -8.71 11.82 7.96
N LYS A 10 -9.84 11.32 8.45
CA LYS A 10 -10.59 11.85 9.59
C LYS A 10 -10.18 11.22 10.93
N GLY A 11 -9.12 10.43 10.96
CA GLY A 11 -8.61 9.78 12.16
C GLY A 11 -9.23 8.43 12.47
N LYS A 12 -9.99 7.84 11.56
CA LYS A 12 -10.52 6.48 11.73
C LYS A 12 -9.48 5.44 11.35
N VAL A 13 -9.54 4.29 12.01
CA VAL A 13 -8.72 3.12 11.69
C VAL A 13 -9.57 2.14 10.88
N LEU A 14 -9.09 1.78 9.71
CA LEU A 14 -9.70 0.75 8.87
C LEU A 14 -8.83 -0.50 8.88
N TYR A 15 -9.46 -1.63 9.09
CA TYR A 15 -8.81 -2.93 9.06
C TYR A 15 -9.49 -3.84 8.04
N PHE A 16 -8.73 -4.30 7.06
CA PHE A 16 -9.19 -5.22 6.04
C PHE A 16 -8.58 -6.60 6.27
N ARG A 17 -9.41 -7.57 6.62
CA ARG A 17 -8.98 -8.95 6.76
C ARG A 17 -9.36 -9.74 5.51
N LEU A 18 -8.38 -9.95 4.63
CA LEU A 18 -8.53 -10.75 3.45
C LEU A 18 -8.12 -12.18 3.79
N GLN A 19 -9.08 -13.00 4.15
CA GLN A 19 -8.81 -14.36 4.62
C GLN A 19 -8.46 -15.32 3.48
N SER A 20 -7.49 -16.18 3.75
CA SER A 20 -7.08 -17.26 2.84
C SER A 20 -8.17 -18.31 2.55
N LEU A 21 -9.29 -18.26 3.28
CA LEU A 21 -10.46 -19.11 3.01
C LEU A 21 -11.27 -18.69 1.79
N MET A 22 -11.05 -17.46 1.31
CA MET A 22 -11.61 -17.00 0.03
C MET A 22 -10.71 -17.50 -1.11
N SER A 23 -11.28 -17.58 -2.31
CA SER A 23 -10.50 -17.87 -3.50
C SER A 23 -9.29 -16.93 -3.60
N PRO A 24 -8.06 -17.44 -3.86
CA PRO A 24 -6.88 -16.59 -4.01
C PRO A 24 -7.05 -15.47 -5.04
N GLN A 25 -7.80 -15.74 -6.12
CA GLN A 25 -8.09 -14.76 -7.15
C GLN A 25 -8.94 -13.59 -6.60
N ILE A 26 -9.93 -13.90 -5.76
CA ILE A 26 -10.79 -12.88 -5.15
C ILE A 26 -9.96 -12.01 -4.19
N VAL A 27 -9.14 -12.62 -3.35
CA VAL A 27 -8.26 -11.91 -2.42
C VAL A 27 -7.30 -10.99 -3.17
N SER A 28 -6.66 -11.50 -4.20
CA SER A 28 -5.74 -10.71 -5.03
C SER A 28 -6.46 -9.54 -5.71
N THR A 29 -7.65 -9.77 -6.27
CA THR A 29 -8.45 -8.72 -6.93
C THR A 29 -8.86 -7.64 -5.95
N LEU A 30 -9.36 -8.00 -4.77
CA LEU A 30 -9.74 -7.05 -3.73
C LEU A 30 -8.53 -6.24 -3.25
N GLY A 31 -7.39 -6.90 -3.03
CA GLY A 31 -6.16 -6.23 -2.64
C GLY A 31 -5.71 -5.21 -3.69
N LYS A 32 -5.73 -5.57 -4.96
CA LYS A 32 -5.39 -4.66 -6.05
C LYS A 32 -6.35 -3.48 -6.16
N LEU A 33 -7.64 -3.70 -5.93
CA LEU A 33 -8.63 -2.62 -5.89
C LEU A 33 -8.36 -1.64 -4.75
N LEU A 34 -7.99 -2.13 -3.57
CA LEU A 34 -7.59 -1.29 -2.44
C LEU A 34 -6.33 -0.48 -2.76
N ILE A 35 -5.34 -1.10 -3.36
CA ILE A 35 -4.11 -0.42 -3.79
C ILE A 35 -4.42 0.67 -4.82
N ASN A 36 -5.25 0.39 -5.80
CA ASN A 36 -5.66 1.38 -6.79
C ASN A 36 -6.42 2.54 -6.15
N HIS A 37 -7.28 2.26 -5.19
CA HIS A 37 -8.00 3.30 -4.48
C HIS A 37 -7.08 4.16 -3.62
N LEU A 38 -6.08 3.56 -2.96
CA LEU A 38 -5.05 4.30 -2.24
C LEU A 38 -4.23 5.19 -3.19
N ASN A 39 -3.89 4.69 -4.37
CA ASN A 39 -3.21 5.50 -5.40
C ASN A 39 -4.05 6.70 -5.83
N PHE A 40 -5.35 6.50 -6.00
CA PHE A 40 -6.27 7.58 -6.33
C PHE A 40 -6.32 8.64 -5.23
N LEU A 41 -6.45 8.22 -3.97
CA LEU A 41 -6.44 9.14 -2.83
C LEU A 41 -5.10 9.87 -2.70
N ALA A 42 -3.99 9.17 -2.89
CA ALA A 42 -2.66 9.78 -2.90
C ALA A 42 -2.52 10.82 -4.02
N GLY A 43 -3.03 10.52 -5.21
CA GLY A 43 -3.03 11.46 -6.33
C GLY A 43 -3.88 12.70 -6.08
N THR A 44 -5.05 12.56 -5.47
CA THR A 44 -5.90 13.70 -5.11
C THR A 44 -5.28 14.56 -4.03
N ALA A 45 -4.68 13.95 -3.01
CA ALA A 45 -3.96 14.68 -1.95
C ALA A 45 -2.77 15.47 -2.51
N HIS A 46 -2.07 14.92 -3.50
CA HIS A 46 -0.94 15.58 -4.14
C HIS A 46 -1.35 16.79 -4.99
N ARG A 47 -2.54 16.76 -5.58
CA ARG A 47 -3.08 17.87 -6.38
C ARG A 47 -3.62 19.02 -5.54
N GLY A 48 -4.08 18.74 -4.34
CA GLY A 48 -4.58 19.73 -3.40
C GLY A 48 -3.48 20.18 -2.45
N ASN A 49 -2.69 21.18 -2.81
CA ASN A 49 -1.60 21.74 -2.01
C ASN A 49 -2.01 22.16 -0.58
N GLU A 50 -3.29 22.31 -0.31
CA GLU A 50 -3.80 22.75 1.00
C GLU A 50 -3.83 21.61 2.03
N LEU A 51 -3.97 20.35 1.59
CA LEU A 51 -3.96 19.19 2.49
C LEU A 51 -2.57 18.81 2.99
N ALA A 52 -1.51 19.26 2.30
CA ALA A 52 -0.14 18.86 2.62
C ALA A 52 0.45 19.57 3.84
N LYS A 53 -0.10 20.72 4.25
CA LYS A 53 0.45 21.50 5.38
C LYS A 53 0.00 21.02 6.75
N ASP A 54 -1.19 20.43 6.84
CA ASP A 54 -1.79 19.96 8.10
C ASP A 54 -2.16 18.47 8.08
N ALA A 55 -1.85 17.75 6.98
CA ALA A 55 -2.17 16.35 6.84
C ALA A 55 -1.33 15.50 7.81
N LYS A 56 -1.98 14.90 8.77
CA LYS A 56 -1.36 13.87 9.61
C LYS A 56 -0.94 12.71 8.72
N LEU A 57 0.27 12.20 8.98
CA LEU A 57 0.72 10.96 8.37
C LEU A 57 -0.32 9.85 8.60
N VAL A 58 -0.68 9.15 7.54
CA VAL A 58 -1.57 8.00 7.59
C VAL A 58 -0.72 6.72 7.57
N PRO A 59 -0.51 6.07 8.72
CA PRO A 59 0.19 4.79 8.74
C PRO A 59 -0.64 3.74 8.00
N THR A 60 -0.03 3.07 7.04
CA THR A 60 -0.68 2.02 6.25
C THR A 60 0.17 0.77 6.30
N TYR A 61 -0.41 -0.34 6.72
CA TYR A 61 0.28 -1.61 6.90
C TYR A 61 -0.27 -2.63 5.90
N VAL A 62 0.61 -3.21 5.11
CA VAL A 62 0.28 -4.25 4.14
C VAL A 62 1.10 -5.49 4.46
N ASP A 63 0.45 -6.49 5.03
CA ASP A 63 1.09 -7.76 5.32
C ASP A 63 0.94 -8.71 4.12
N GLU A 64 1.97 -9.53 3.86
CA GLU A 64 2.01 -10.44 2.71
C GLU A 64 1.72 -9.74 1.38
N PHE A 65 2.39 -8.63 1.13
CA PHE A 65 2.09 -7.78 -0.01
C PHE A 65 2.32 -8.46 -1.37
N ALA A 66 3.07 -9.56 -1.44
CA ALA A 66 3.25 -10.31 -2.68
C ALA A 66 1.92 -10.78 -3.28
N SER A 67 0.92 -11.06 -2.44
CA SER A 67 -0.43 -11.40 -2.93
C SER A 67 -1.09 -10.28 -3.72
N PHE A 68 -0.60 -9.04 -3.56
CA PHE A 68 -1.11 -7.84 -4.20
C PHE A 68 -0.06 -7.17 -5.08
N ALA A 69 1.07 -7.85 -5.34
CA ALA A 69 2.15 -7.31 -6.14
C ALA A 69 1.66 -7.00 -7.55
N CYS A 70 1.72 -5.73 -7.89
CA CYS A 70 1.31 -5.20 -9.19
C CYS A 70 2.04 -3.88 -9.45
N PRO A 71 2.14 -3.42 -10.71
CA PRO A 71 2.80 -2.15 -11.02
C PRO A 71 2.23 -0.97 -10.21
N GLU A 72 0.93 -0.97 -9.94
CA GLU A 72 0.24 0.06 -9.15
C GLU A 72 0.74 0.13 -7.71
N PHE A 73 1.14 -1.01 -7.13
CA PHE A 73 1.75 -1.02 -5.80
C PHE A 73 3.10 -0.31 -5.78
N ALA A 74 3.93 -0.52 -6.78
CA ALA A 74 5.20 0.19 -6.94
C ALA A 74 4.98 1.70 -7.15
N ASP A 75 3.93 2.09 -7.86
CA ASP A 75 3.52 3.48 -8.02
C ASP A 75 3.09 4.09 -6.68
N LEU A 76 2.34 3.34 -5.88
CA LEU A 76 1.93 3.77 -4.54
C LEU A 76 3.14 4.04 -3.65
N ILE A 77 4.12 3.14 -3.64
CA ILE A 77 5.35 3.32 -2.85
C ILE A 77 6.06 4.62 -3.25
N SER A 78 6.17 4.90 -4.54
CA SER A 78 6.83 6.11 -5.04
C SER A 78 6.11 7.40 -4.63
N LYS A 79 4.79 7.36 -4.49
CA LYS A 79 3.94 8.53 -4.20
C LYS A 79 3.57 8.66 -2.73
N ALA A 80 3.67 7.59 -1.95
CA ALA A 80 3.15 7.52 -0.58
C ALA A 80 3.71 8.64 0.29
N ARG A 81 5.00 8.90 0.21
CA ARG A 81 5.66 9.93 1.02
C ARG A 81 5.08 11.32 0.76
N SER A 82 4.93 11.71 -0.49
CA SER A 82 4.38 13.03 -0.84
C SER A 82 2.90 13.16 -0.54
N ALA A 83 2.19 12.03 -0.46
CA ALA A 83 0.77 11.98 -0.12
C ALA A 83 0.50 11.90 1.39
N GLY A 84 1.53 11.88 2.24
CA GLY A 84 1.37 11.73 3.68
C GLY A 84 1.01 10.32 4.12
N ILE A 85 1.31 9.31 3.31
CA ILE A 85 1.11 7.90 3.64
C ILE A 85 2.43 7.32 4.12
N ALA A 86 2.46 6.84 5.37
CA ALA A 86 3.58 6.07 5.91
C ALA A 86 3.33 4.59 5.62
N LEU A 87 3.84 4.11 4.51
CA LEU A 87 3.59 2.75 4.04
C LEU A 87 4.57 1.77 4.67
N HIS A 88 4.03 0.76 5.33
CA HIS A 88 4.75 -0.38 5.91
C HIS A 88 4.26 -1.64 5.23
N PHE A 89 5.16 -2.43 4.69
CA PHE A 89 4.80 -3.67 4.03
C PHE A 89 5.77 -4.78 4.39
N SER A 90 5.26 -5.98 4.51
CA SER A 90 6.03 -7.17 4.86
C SER A 90 5.85 -8.27 3.84
N HIS A 91 6.87 -9.11 3.72
CA HIS A 91 6.87 -10.26 2.83
C HIS A 91 7.83 -11.33 3.34
N GLN A 92 7.51 -12.60 3.08
CA GLN A 92 8.29 -13.72 3.57
C GLN A 92 9.38 -14.18 2.59
N SER A 93 9.16 -14.05 1.29
CA SER A 93 10.08 -14.55 0.27
C SER A 93 10.35 -13.53 -0.83
N ILE A 94 11.61 -13.21 -1.04
CA ILE A 94 12.03 -12.34 -2.15
C ILE A 94 11.75 -13.00 -3.52
N GLY A 95 11.80 -14.34 -3.57
CA GLY A 95 11.57 -15.09 -4.80
C GLY A 95 10.24 -14.79 -5.48
N ASP A 96 9.19 -14.59 -4.69
CA ASP A 96 7.85 -14.31 -5.21
C ASP A 96 7.74 -12.93 -5.86
N LEU A 97 8.69 -12.03 -5.57
CA LEU A 97 8.71 -10.67 -6.11
C LEU A 97 9.49 -10.55 -7.42
N VAL A 98 10.30 -11.55 -7.73
CA VAL A 98 11.17 -11.53 -8.92
C VAL A 98 10.38 -11.76 -10.21
N GLU A 99 9.17 -12.30 -10.11
CA GLU A 99 8.32 -12.59 -11.28
C GLU A 99 7.87 -11.32 -12.03
N LEU A 100 7.85 -10.18 -11.35
CA LEU A 100 7.53 -8.90 -11.99
C LEU A 100 8.83 -8.15 -12.35
N PRO A 101 9.12 -7.97 -13.65
CA PRO A 101 10.36 -7.30 -14.07
C PRO A 101 10.54 -5.91 -13.44
N GLY A 102 11.69 -5.70 -12.80
CA GLY A 102 12.01 -4.42 -12.17
C GLY A 102 11.24 -4.07 -10.90
N PHE A 103 10.28 -4.88 -10.50
CA PHE A 103 9.43 -4.60 -9.33
C PHE A 103 10.23 -4.57 -8.03
N LEU A 104 11.07 -5.58 -7.81
CA LEU A 104 11.92 -5.65 -6.62
C LEU A 104 12.84 -4.42 -6.50
N ASN A 105 13.46 -4.01 -7.59
CA ASN A 105 14.31 -2.83 -7.60
C ASN A 105 13.54 -1.56 -7.24
N ARG A 106 12.36 -1.38 -7.83
CA ARG A 106 11.50 -0.22 -7.52
C ARG A 106 11.11 -0.17 -6.05
N ILE A 107 10.82 -1.33 -5.44
CA ILE A 107 10.50 -1.42 -4.01
C ILE A 107 11.71 -1.08 -3.17
N THR A 108 12.86 -1.68 -3.45
CA THR A 108 14.07 -1.48 -2.65
C THR A 108 14.60 -0.05 -2.76
N ASP A 109 14.56 0.54 -3.94
CA ASP A 109 15.06 1.90 -4.17
C ASP A 109 14.18 2.96 -3.49
N ASN A 110 12.87 2.70 -3.39
CA ASN A 110 11.92 3.64 -2.79
C ASN A 110 11.64 3.38 -1.30
N SER A 111 12.20 2.33 -0.72
CA SER A 111 12.05 2.03 0.71
C SER A 111 13.16 2.69 1.53
N ALA A 112 12.79 3.58 2.44
CA ALA A 112 13.74 4.27 3.31
C ALA A 112 14.37 3.35 4.36
N THR A 113 13.59 2.42 4.90
CA THR A 113 14.04 1.47 5.93
C THR A 113 13.76 0.04 5.48
N LYS A 114 14.75 -0.81 5.61
CA LYS A 114 14.66 -2.22 5.27
C LYS A 114 15.04 -3.05 6.49
N ILE A 115 14.17 -3.95 6.88
CA ILE A 115 14.40 -4.87 7.98
C ILE A 115 14.34 -6.29 7.41
N VAL A 116 15.45 -7.00 7.53
CA VAL A 116 15.58 -8.38 7.06
C VAL A 116 15.76 -9.27 8.28
N LEU A 117 14.81 -10.18 8.46
CA LEU A 117 14.83 -11.13 9.55
C LEU A 117 15.28 -12.49 9.03
N ARG A 118 16.13 -13.15 9.79
CA ARG A 118 16.51 -14.54 9.52
C ARG A 118 15.43 -15.45 10.10
N ILE A 119 14.92 -16.27 9.26
CA ILE A 119 13.98 -17.31 9.68
C ILE A 119 14.75 -18.58 10.04
#